data_d0221e376bdccf76c114c6f15a461402
#
_entry.id   d0221e376bdccf76c114c6f15a461402
#
_cell.length_a   1.000
_cell.length_b   1.000
_cell.length_c   1.000
_cell.angle_alpha   90.00
_cell.angle_beta   90.00
_cell.angle_gamma   90.00
#
_symmetry.space_group_name_H-M   'P 1'
#
loop_
_entity.id
_entity.type
_entity.pdbx_description
1 polymer ?
#
loop_
_entity_poly.entity_id
_entity_poly.type
_entity_poly.pdbx_seq_one_letter_code
_entity_poly.pdbx_strand_id
1 'polypeptide(L)'
;ILLILTLAQTVVATWYMKTILPYQGWALINPMDMVGQDVWVSFMQLLPYMLQTGILILFAVLFCWVSAGFWTALMGFLQLLIGRDKYSISASTVGDEPLNPEHRTALIMPICNEDVNRVFAGLRATWESVKATGNAKHFDVYILSDSYNPDICVAEQKAWMELIAEVGGEGQIFYRRRRRRVKRKSGNIDDFCRRWGSQYSYMVVLDADSVMTGDCLCGLV
;
A
#
# COMPACT_ATOMS: atom_id res chain seq x y z
N ILE A 1 17.60 -11.08 -13.21
CA ILE A 1 17.99 -12.17 -12.31
C ILE A 1 16.75 -12.70 -11.61
N LEU A 2 15.95 -11.90 -10.92
CA LEU A 2 14.76 -12.30 -10.14
C LEU A 2 13.77 -13.10 -10.99
N LEU A 3 13.40 -12.61 -12.19
CA LEU A 3 12.50 -13.31 -13.11
C LEU A 3 13.03 -14.69 -13.52
N ILE A 4 14.32 -14.79 -13.82
CA ILE A 4 14.96 -16.05 -14.23
C ILE A 4 14.92 -17.06 -13.08
N LEU A 5 15.27 -16.65 -11.86
CA LEU A 5 15.23 -17.52 -10.69
C LEU A 5 13.81 -18.01 -10.39
N THR A 6 12.84 -17.12 -10.42
CA THR A 6 11.41 -17.46 -10.23
C THR A 6 10.93 -18.48 -11.26
N LEU A 7 11.21 -18.25 -12.55
CA LEU A 7 10.79 -19.15 -13.61
C LEU A 7 11.49 -20.52 -13.52
N ALA A 8 12.82 -20.53 -13.29
CA ALA A 8 13.57 -21.77 -13.15
C ALA A 8 13.05 -22.63 -12.00
N GLN A 9 12.83 -22.02 -10.83
CA GLN A 9 12.29 -22.72 -9.67
C GLN A 9 10.86 -23.23 -9.92
N THR A 10 10.02 -22.45 -10.58
CA THR A 10 8.66 -22.84 -10.94
C THR A 10 8.65 -24.03 -11.90
N VAL A 11 9.51 -24.03 -12.91
CA VAL A 11 9.63 -25.14 -13.86
C VAL A 11 10.05 -26.42 -13.16
N VAL A 12 11.08 -26.35 -12.31
CA VAL A 12 11.56 -27.51 -11.55
C VAL A 12 10.49 -28.05 -10.61
N ALA A 13 9.81 -27.18 -9.87
CA ALA A 13 8.76 -27.56 -8.93
C ALA A 13 7.54 -28.19 -9.67
N THR A 14 7.15 -27.61 -10.79
CA THR A 14 6.02 -28.14 -11.59
C THR A 14 6.39 -29.47 -12.22
N TRP A 15 7.61 -29.63 -12.70
CA TRP A 15 8.11 -30.90 -13.20
C TRP A 15 8.10 -31.99 -12.11
N TYR A 16 8.58 -31.65 -10.91
CA TYR A 16 8.56 -32.57 -9.76
C TYR A 16 7.12 -32.92 -9.36
N MET A 17 6.22 -31.93 -9.27
CA MET A 17 4.81 -32.17 -8.99
C MET A 17 4.17 -33.11 -10.01
N LYS A 18 4.50 -32.97 -11.30
CA LYS A 18 4.02 -33.88 -12.36
C LYS A 18 4.44 -35.34 -12.10
N THR A 19 5.64 -35.59 -11.56
CA THR A 19 6.12 -36.95 -11.29
C THR A 19 5.38 -37.64 -10.14
N ILE A 20 4.78 -36.88 -9.24
CA ILE A 20 4.04 -37.40 -8.08
C ILE A 20 2.57 -37.73 -8.45
N LEU A 21 2.03 -37.07 -9.46
CA LEU A 21 0.65 -37.27 -9.86
C LEU A 21 0.45 -38.62 -10.56
N PRO A 22 -0.66 -39.33 -10.27
CA PRO A 22 -0.87 -40.72 -10.71
C PRO A 22 -1.08 -40.86 -12.21
N TYR A 23 -1.58 -39.82 -12.90
CA TYR A 23 -1.84 -39.89 -14.35
C TYR A 23 -0.74 -39.17 -15.13
N GLN A 24 0.11 -39.93 -15.78
CA GLN A 24 1.36 -39.40 -16.41
C GLN A 24 1.20 -38.90 -17.86
N GLY A 25 0.07 -38.34 -18.20
CA GLY A 25 -0.08 -37.59 -19.44
C GLY A 25 -1.10 -38.10 -20.43
N TRP A 26 -1.49 -37.20 -21.29
CA TRP A 26 -2.47 -37.43 -22.37
C TRP A 26 -2.05 -38.49 -23.41
N ALA A 27 -0.73 -38.78 -23.46
CA ALA A 27 -0.18 -39.77 -24.41
C ALA A 27 -0.66 -41.20 -24.17
N LEU A 28 -1.26 -41.48 -23.01
CA LEU A 28 -1.85 -42.81 -22.71
C LEU A 28 -3.30 -42.93 -23.18
N ILE A 29 -3.91 -41.86 -23.66
CA ILE A 29 -5.28 -41.89 -24.20
C ILE A 29 -5.17 -42.14 -25.70
N ASN A 30 -5.57 -43.34 -26.11
CA ASN A 30 -5.67 -43.63 -27.52
C ASN A 30 -7.02 -43.09 -28.05
N PRO A 31 -7.05 -42.13 -28.98
CA PRO A 31 -8.28 -41.57 -29.50
C PRO A 31 -9.19 -42.62 -30.14
N MET A 32 -8.64 -43.75 -30.64
CA MET A 32 -9.38 -44.82 -31.23
C MET A 32 -10.25 -45.59 -30.23
N ASP A 33 -9.87 -45.63 -28.95
CA ASP A 33 -10.63 -46.28 -27.90
C ASP A 33 -11.91 -45.53 -27.55
N MET A 34 -12.04 -44.29 -27.99
CA MET A 34 -13.20 -43.42 -27.76
C MET A 34 -14.22 -43.47 -28.92
N VAL A 35 -13.83 -44.04 -30.06
CA VAL A 35 -14.69 -44.10 -31.23
C VAL A 35 -15.82 -45.12 -31.00
N GLY A 36 -17.07 -44.64 -31.01
CA GLY A 36 -18.25 -45.46 -30.81
C GLY A 36 -18.72 -45.61 -29.36
N GLN A 37 -18.07 -44.95 -28.41
CA GLN A 37 -18.53 -44.89 -27.02
C GLN A 37 -19.52 -43.74 -26.80
N ASP A 38 -20.36 -43.90 -25.76
CA ASP A 38 -21.23 -42.81 -25.30
C ASP A 38 -20.39 -41.60 -24.86
N VAL A 39 -20.86 -40.38 -25.17
CA VAL A 39 -20.22 -39.11 -24.83
C VAL A 39 -19.90 -39.00 -23.32
N TRP A 40 -20.80 -39.50 -22.49
CA TRP A 40 -20.61 -39.52 -21.03
C TRP A 40 -19.47 -40.44 -20.59
N VAL A 41 -19.33 -41.62 -21.22
CA VAL A 41 -18.23 -42.54 -20.90
C VAL A 41 -16.90 -41.95 -21.30
N SER A 42 -16.80 -41.36 -22.50
CA SER A 42 -15.61 -40.68 -22.99
C SER A 42 -15.24 -39.51 -22.10
N PHE A 43 -16.21 -38.72 -21.66
CA PHE A 43 -15.99 -37.61 -20.74
C PHE A 43 -15.44 -38.09 -19.39
N MET A 44 -16.01 -39.13 -18.80
CA MET A 44 -15.55 -39.68 -17.51
C MET A 44 -14.14 -40.24 -17.59
N GLN A 45 -13.72 -40.79 -18.73
CA GLN A 45 -12.35 -41.26 -18.98
C GLN A 45 -11.35 -40.06 -19.08
N LEU A 46 -11.75 -38.94 -19.67
CA LEU A 46 -10.93 -37.74 -19.83
C LEU A 46 -10.84 -36.91 -18.57
N LEU A 47 -11.88 -36.95 -17.73
CA LEU A 47 -12.00 -36.09 -16.55
C LEU A 47 -10.77 -36.10 -15.61
N PRO A 48 -10.17 -37.27 -15.24
CA PRO A 48 -8.98 -37.32 -14.40
C PRO A 48 -7.80 -36.58 -15.00
N TYR A 49 -7.59 -36.70 -16.30
CA TYR A 49 -6.49 -36.02 -17.01
C TYR A 49 -6.70 -34.52 -17.09
N MET A 50 -7.95 -34.09 -17.32
CA MET A 50 -8.31 -32.68 -17.32
C MET A 50 -8.11 -32.06 -15.94
N LEU A 51 -8.57 -32.72 -14.88
CA LEU A 51 -8.41 -32.29 -13.50
C LEU A 51 -6.92 -32.19 -13.11
N GLN A 52 -6.13 -33.21 -13.45
CA GLN A 52 -4.71 -33.21 -13.17
C GLN A 52 -3.96 -32.11 -13.92
N THR A 53 -4.29 -31.87 -15.19
CA THR A 53 -3.73 -30.78 -15.97
C THR A 53 -4.11 -29.44 -15.36
N GLY A 54 -5.36 -29.27 -14.93
CA GLY A 54 -5.82 -28.09 -14.21
C GLY A 54 -5.07 -27.87 -12.90
N ILE A 55 -4.83 -28.93 -12.12
CA ILE A 55 -4.03 -28.88 -10.89
C ILE A 55 -2.59 -28.44 -11.18
N LEU A 56 -1.96 -28.98 -12.23
CA LEU A 56 -0.58 -28.60 -12.59
C LEU A 56 -0.48 -27.12 -13.01
N ILE A 57 -1.43 -26.65 -13.82
CA ILE A 57 -1.48 -25.25 -14.24
C ILE A 57 -1.66 -24.34 -13.02
N LEU A 58 -2.64 -24.65 -12.17
CA LEU A 58 -2.91 -23.86 -10.97
C LEU A 58 -1.71 -23.87 -10.01
N PHE A 59 -1.09 -25.05 -9.81
CA PHE A 59 0.13 -25.18 -9.02
C PHE A 59 1.26 -24.30 -9.59
N ALA A 60 1.51 -24.35 -10.90
CA ALA A 60 2.55 -23.53 -11.53
C ALA A 60 2.32 -22.03 -11.32
N VAL A 61 1.07 -21.56 -11.49
CA VAL A 61 0.72 -20.16 -11.30
C VAL A 61 0.91 -19.73 -9.83
N LEU A 62 0.37 -20.49 -8.88
CA LEU A 62 0.47 -20.19 -7.46
C LEU A 62 1.92 -20.29 -6.96
N PHE A 63 2.65 -21.31 -7.40
CA PHE A 63 4.04 -21.47 -7.02
C PHE A 63 4.94 -20.38 -7.59
N CYS A 64 4.68 -19.94 -8.82
CA CYS A 64 5.37 -18.79 -9.42
C CYS A 64 5.16 -17.52 -8.59
N TRP A 65 3.93 -17.26 -8.14
CA TRP A 65 3.60 -16.13 -7.28
C TRP A 65 4.36 -16.17 -5.96
N VAL A 66 4.33 -17.30 -5.28
CA VAL A 66 5.04 -17.49 -4.00
C VAL A 66 6.55 -17.37 -4.18
N SER A 67 7.12 -18.00 -5.24
CA SER A 67 8.54 -17.91 -5.58
C SER A 67 8.99 -16.48 -5.85
N ALA A 68 8.17 -15.68 -6.55
CA ALA A 68 8.47 -14.27 -6.79
C ALA A 68 8.58 -13.49 -5.47
N GLY A 69 7.64 -13.71 -4.55
CA GLY A 69 7.69 -13.12 -3.20
C GLY A 69 8.93 -13.54 -2.42
N PHE A 70 9.26 -14.83 -2.43
CA PHE A 70 10.46 -15.37 -1.76
C PHE A 70 11.75 -14.73 -2.29
N TRP A 71 11.95 -14.71 -3.60
CA TRP A 71 13.15 -14.13 -4.20
C TRP A 71 13.25 -12.62 -3.97
N THR A 72 12.12 -11.91 -4.00
CA THR A 72 12.08 -10.47 -3.69
C THR A 72 12.50 -10.21 -2.24
N ALA A 73 11.94 -10.98 -1.29
CA ALA A 73 12.30 -10.85 0.12
C ALA A 73 13.76 -11.21 0.38
N LEU A 74 14.25 -12.31 -0.21
CA LEU A 74 15.64 -12.74 -0.07
C LEU A 74 16.63 -11.70 -0.63
N MET A 75 16.33 -11.15 -1.82
CA MET A 75 17.19 -10.11 -2.42
C MET A 75 17.19 -8.83 -1.58
N GLY A 76 16.02 -8.42 -1.06
CA GLY A 76 15.91 -7.28 -0.14
C GLY A 76 16.71 -7.52 1.15
N PHE A 77 16.60 -8.72 1.73
CA PHE A 77 17.37 -9.09 2.91
C PHE A 77 18.88 -9.05 2.67
N LEU A 78 19.35 -9.64 1.56
CA LEU A 78 20.76 -9.61 1.19
C LEU A 78 21.26 -8.17 0.97
N GLN A 79 20.44 -7.31 0.36
CA GLN A 79 20.78 -5.91 0.17
C GLN A 79 20.93 -5.17 1.51
N LEU A 80 20.05 -5.44 2.49
CA LEU A 80 20.17 -4.90 3.84
C LEU A 80 21.43 -5.39 4.57
N LEU A 81 21.79 -6.67 4.41
CA LEU A 81 23.02 -7.24 4.99
C LEU A 81 24.28 -6.61 4.40
N ILE A 82 24.31 -6.29 3.11
CA ILE A 82 25.43 -5.66 2.43
C ILE A 82 25.53 -4.16 2.81
N GLY A 83 24.48 -3.59 3.39
CA GLY A 83 24.52 -2.30 4.08
C GLY A 83 24.55 -1.05 3.18
N ARG A 84 24.16 -1.15 1.89
CA ARG A 84 24.11 0.01 1.00
C ARG A 84 22.94 -0.05 0.04
N ASP A 85 21.81 0.46 0.46
CA ASP A 85 20.80 0.88 -0.51
C ASP A 85 21.06 2.33 -0.91
N LYS A 86 21.44 2.54 -2.18
CA LYS A 86 21.69 3.87 -2.75
C LYS A 86 20.45 4.77 -2.71
N TYR A 87 19.27 4.18 -2.62
CA TYR A 87 17.97 4.87 -2.65
C TYR A 87 17.29 4.90 -1.27
N SER A 88 17.93 4.36 -0.23
CA SER A 88 17.38 4.40 1.12
C SER A 88 17.59 5.78 1.72
N ILE A 89 16.49 6.43 2.08
CA ILE A 89 16.50 7.64 2.91
C ILE A 89 16.52 7.16 4.36
N SER A 90 17.63 7.44 5.07
CA SER A 90 17.78 7.11 6.48
C SER A 90 18.24 8.36 7.23
N ALA A 91 18.02 8.39 8.54
CA ALA A 91 18.47 9.48 9.39
C ALA A 91 19.98 9.78 9.28
N SER A 92 20.77 8.77 8.85
CA SER A 92 22.23 8.94 8.62
C SER A 92 22.57 9.49 7.23
N THR A 93 21.61 9.54 6.30
CA THR A 93 21.81 10.05 4.92
C THR A 93 21.15 11.41 4.72
N VAL A 94 20.25 11.78 5.62
CA VAL A 94 19.63 13.11 5.65
C VAL A 94 20.60 14.04 6.38
N GLY A 95 21.10 15.07 5.71
CA GLY A 95 21.94 16.08 6.32
C GLY A 95 21.14 16.94 7.32
N ASP A 96 21.85 17.55 8.28
CA ASP A 96 21.28 18.57 9.20
C ASP A 96 21.09 19.94 8.49
N GLU A 97 20.80 19.92 7.18
CA GLU A 97 20.61 21.17 6.45
C GLU A 97 19.30 21.83 6.88
N PRO A 98 19.30 23.15 7.15
CA PRO A 98 18.09 23.85 7.51
C PRO A 98 17.10 23.84 6.35
N LEU A 99 15.81 23.63 6.66
CA LEU A 99 14.74 23.68 5.65
C LEU A 99 14.74 25.05 4.94
N ASN A 100 14.56 25.01 3.62
CA ASN A 100 14.47 26.24 2.84
C ASN A 100 13.25 27.06 3.30
N PRO A 101 13.44 28.32 3.77
CA PRO A 101 12.37 29.16 4.30
C PRO A 101 11.26 29.49 3.28
N GLU A 102 11.55 29.39 2.00
CA GLU A 102 10.58 29.64 0.93
C GLU A 102 9.67 28.42 0.66
N HIS A 103 10.04 27.24 1.13
CA HIS A 103 9.28 26.02 0.88
C HIS A 103 8.32 25.72 2.03
N ARG A 104 7.06 25.45 1.66
CA ARG A 104 6.03 24.98 2.60
C ARG A 104 5.56 23.60 2.20
N THR A 105 5.24 22.79 3.19
CA THR A 105 4.79 21.40 3.04
C THR A 105 3.38 21.24 3.60
N ALA A 106 2.48 20.67 2.81
CA ALA A 106 1.16 20.28 3.26
C ALA A 106 1.16 18.84 3.80
N LEU A 107 0.82 18.65 5.07
CA LEU A 107 0.52 17.34 5.65
C LEU A 107 -0.97 17.07 5.45
N ILE A 108 -1.31 16.09 4.63
CA ILE A 108 -2.69 15.82 4.24
C ILE A 108 -3.14 14.52 4.87
N MET A 109 -4.21 14.58 5.66
CA MET A 109 -4.84 13.40 6.28
C MET A 109 -6.28 13.24 5.77
N PRO A 110 -6.50 12.42 4.73
CA PRO A 110 -7.86 12.10 4.26
C PRO A 110 -8.51 11.08 5.19
N ILE A 111 -9.68 11.42 5.73
CA ILE A 111 -10.46 10.59 6.66
C ILE A 111 -11.87 10.33 6.13
N CYS A 112 -12.49 9.20 6.55
CA CYS A 112 -13.85 8.86 6.15
C CYS A 112 -14.53 7.93 7.17
N ASN A 113 -15.29 8.47 8.11
CA ASN A 113 -15.95 7.76 9.23
C ASN A 113 -14.97 6.92 10.08
N GLU A 114 -13.77 7.42 10.28
CA GLU A 114 -12.76 6.81 11.14
C GLU A 114 -13.07 7.08 12.63
N ASP A 115 -12.35 6.38 13.52
CA ASP A 115 -12.40 6.67 14.96
C ASP A 115 -11.76 8.04 15.23
N VAL A 116 -12.60 9.00 15.63
CA VAL A 116 -12.21 10.40 15.81
C VAL A 116 -11.11 10.54 16.87
N ASN A 117 -11.21 9.80 17.97
CA ASN A 117 -10.24 9.91 19.07
C ASN A 117 -8.85 9.43 18.59
N ARG A 118 -8.81 8.31 17.88
CA ARG A 118 -7.57 7.75 17.33
C ARG A 118 -6.92 8.67 16.31
N VAL A 119 -7.69 9.19 15.36
CA VAL A 119 -7.21 10.10 14.33
C VAL A 119 -6.60 11.36 14.94
N PHE A 120 -7.33 12.02 15.83
CA PHE A 120 -6.88 13.28 16.40
C PHE A 120 -5.78 13.12 17.45
N ALA A 121 -5.71 11.98 18.15
CA ALA A 121 -4.56 11.65 18.99
C ALA A 121 -3.28 11.45 18.18
N GLY A 122 -3.35 10.72 17.06
CA GLY A 122 -2.22 10.54 16.14
C GLY A 122 -1.75 11.86 15.51
N LEU A 123 -2.71 12.70 15.11
CA LEU A 123 -2.41 14.01 14.55
C LEU A 123 -1.77 14.95 15.57
N ARG A 124 -2.24 14.94 16.82
CA ARG A 124 -1.63 15.67 17.94
C ARG A 124 -0.17 15.25 18.13
N ALA A 125 0.08 13.94 18.25
CA ALA A 125 1.44 13.42 18.44
C ALA A 125 2.37 13.81 17.28
N THR A 126 1.88 13.74 16.05
CA THR A 126 2.64 14.18 14.86
C THR A 126 2.95 15.67 14.92
N TRP A 127 1.96 16.51 15.22
CA TRP A 127 2.14 17.96 15.27
C TRP A 127 3.06 18.41 16.41
N GLU A 128 2.91 17.85 17.60
CA GLU A 128 3.80 18.10 18.73
C GLU A 128 5.24 17.71 18.39
N SER A 129 5.45 16.60 17.71
CA SER A 129 6.77 16.19 17.24
C SER A 129 7.34 17.18 16.22
N VAL A 130 6.53 17.67 15.27
CA VAL A 130 6.95 18.71 14.31
C VAL A 130 7.32 20.01 15.06
N LYS A 131 6.54 20.42 16.05
CA LYS A 131 6.85 21.59 16.87
C LYS A 131 8.17 21.45 17.64
N ALA A 132 8.46 20.25 18.15
CA ALA A 132 9.70 19.97 18.86
C ALA A 132 10.95 20.14 17.99
N THR A 133 10.87 19.98 16.65
CA THR A 133 11.99 20.26 15.73
C THR A 133 12.27 21.75 15.52
N GLY A 134 11.37 22.64 15.96
CA GLY A 134 11.46 24.08 15.67
C GLY A 134 11.05 24.48 14.25
N ASN A 135 10.69 23.54 13.40
CA ASN A 135 10.39 23.75 11.99
C ASN A 135 8.88 23.83 11.66
N ALA A 136 8.01 23.94 12.68
CA ALA A 136 6.54 23.93 12.49
C ALA A 136 6.05 24.98 11.47
N LYS A 137 6.73 26.12 11.33
CA LYS A 137 6.39 27.17 10.37
C LYS A 137 6.40 26.73 8.89
N HIS A 138 7.09 25.64 8.57
CA HIS A 138 7.19 25.08 7.22
C HIS A 138 6.07 24.11 6.89
N PHE A 139 5.24 23.74 7.86
CA PHE A 139 4.21 22.72 7.73
C PHE A 139 2.82 23.28 7.99
N ASP A 140 1.86 22.88 7.15
CA ASP A 140 0.44 23.05 7.37
C ASP A 140 -0.25 21.71 7.34
N VAL A 141 -1.23 21.50 8.21
CA VAL A 141 -1.98 20.26 8.30
C VAL A 141 -3.37 20.44 7.73
N TYR A 142 -3.78 19.53 6.86
CA TYR A 142 -5.12 19.50 6.28
C TYR A 142 -5.83 18.18 6.58
N ILE A 143 -6.86 18.26 7.41
CA ILE A 143 -7.79 17.15 7.68
C ILE A 143 -8.86 17.19 6.61
N LEU A 144 -8.83 16.25 5.67
CA LEU A 144 -9.71 16.20 4.53
C LEU A 144 -10.81 15.15 4.76
N SER A 145 -11.94 15.57 5.34
CA SER A 145 -13.03 14.66 5.68
C SER A 145 -13.95 14.37 4.48
N ASP A 146 -14.18 13.06 4.27
CA ASP A 146 -15.22 12.48 3.43
C ASP A 146 -16.32 11.80 4.27
N SER A 147 -16.37 12.07 5.57
CA SER A 147 -17.33 11.48 6.49
C SER A 147 -18.76 11.88 6.14
N TYR A 148 -19.67 10.93 6.29
CA TYR A 148 -21.08 11.09 5.95
C TYR A 148 -22.01 10.79 7.13
N ASN A 149 -21.52 10.13 8.18
CA ASN A 149 -22.26 9.98 9.42
C ASN A 149 -22.31 11.33 10.14
N PRO A 150 -23.52 11.91 10.41
CA PRO A 150 -23.65 13.21 11.03
C PRO A 150 -22.98 13.32 12.39
N ASP A 151 -23.08 12.28 13.22
CA ASP A 151 -22.48 12.26 14.56
C ASP A 151 -20.95 12.29 14.50
N ILE A 152 -20.36 11.52 13.57
CA ILE A 152 -18.93 11.55 13.32
C ILE A 152 -18.49 12.91 12.78
N CYS A 153 -19.24 13.51 11.85
CA CYS A 153 -18.91 14.83 11.31
C CYS A 153 -18.88 15.91 12.40
N VAL A 154 -19.81 15.87 13.35
CA VAL A 154 -19.82 16.81 14.50
C VAL A 154 -18.67 16.53 15.44
N ALA A 155 -18.40 15.25 15.73
CA ALA A 155 -17.28 14.84 16.58
C ALA A 155 -15.93 15.25 15.96
N GLU A 156 -15.72 15.09 14.65
CA GLU A 156 -14.52 15.54 13.94
C GLU A 156 -14.31 17.05 14.05
N GLN A 157 -15.36 17.84 13.87
CA GLN A 157 -15.26 19.30 13.99
C GLN A 157 -14.92 19.73 15.42
N LYS A 158 -15.54 19.11 16.42
CA LYS A 158 -15.25 19.37 17.82
C LYS A 158 -13.81 19.02 18.15
N ALA A 159 -13.36 17.81 17.78
CA ALA A 159 -12.00 17.36 18.01
C ALA A 159 -10.94 18.24 17.30
N TRP A 160 -11.25 18.76 16.09
CA TRP A 160 -10.40 19.72 15.41
C TRP A 160 -10.28 21.04 16.18
N MET A 161 -11.37 21.59 16.68
CA MET A 161 -11.36 22.82 17.48
C MET A 161 -10.58 22.66 18.79
N GLU A 162 -10.78 21.53 19.46
CA GLU A 162 -10.04 21.17 20.68
C GLU A 162 -8.55 21.02 20.40
N LEU A 163 -8.17 20.31 19.32
CA LEU A 163 -6.77 20.15 18.91
C LEU A 163 -6.08 21.50 18.67
N ILE A 164 -6.71 22.39 17.90
CA ILE A 164 -6.12 23.71 17.62
C ILE A 164 -5.85 24.49 18.92
N ALA A 165 -6.83 24.49 19.82
CA ALA A 165 -6.72 25.20 21.11
C ALA A 165 -5.59 24.62 21.98
N GLU A 166 -5.45 23.27 22.01
CA GLU A 166 -4.44 22.59 22.82
C GLU A 166 -3.01 22.78 22.29
N VAL A 167 -2.83 22.65 20.99
CA VAL A 167 -1.48 22.68 20.38
C VAL A 167 -1.09 24.04 19.84
N GLY A 168 -1.96 25.07 19.91
CA GLY A 168 -1.70 26.38 19.32
C GLY A 168 -1.53 26.32 17.80
N GLY A 169 -2.37 25.52 17.13
CA GLY A 169 -2.30 25.27 15.69
C GLY A 169 -3.12 26.23 14.83
N GLU A 170 -3.49 27.41 15.37
CA GLU A 170 -4.26 28.40 14.64
C GLU A 170 -3.52 28.85 13.36
N GLY A 171 -4.23 28.85 12.24
CA GLY A 171 -3.67 29.22 10.94
C GLY A 171 -2.74 28.18 10.28
N GLN A 172 -2.53 27.01 10.93
CA GLN A 172 -1.70 25.93 10.39
C GLN A 172 -2.42 24.57 10.35
N ILE A 173 -3.48 24.35 11.14
CA ILE A 173 -4.25 23.12 11.14
C ILE A 173 -5.65 23.40 10.62
N PHE A 174 -5.96 22.86 9.45
CA PHE A 174 -7.20 23.12 8.74
C PHE A 174 -8.06 21.87 8.68
N TYR A 175 -9.38 22.04 8.83
CA TYR A 175 -10.36 20.99 8.62
C TYR A 175 -11.27 21.35 7.45
N ARG A 176 -11.44 20.42 6.51
CA ARG A 176 -12.36 20.58 5.41
C ARG A 176 -13.18 19.32 5.16
N ARG A 177 -14.49 19.47 5.13
CA ARG A 177 -15.41 18.43 4.70
C ARG A 177 -15.98 18.75 3.33
N ARG A 178 -15.89 17.80 2.38
CA ARG A 178 -16.54 17.96 1.08
C ARG A 178 -17.91 17.31 1.04
N ARG A 179 -18.83 17.92 0.28
CA ARG A 179 -20.22 17.43 0.14
C ARG A 179 -20.32 16.23 -0.81
N ARG A 180 -19.52 16.20 -1.87
CA ARG A 180 -19.55 15.14 -2.90
C ARG A 180 -18.27 14.32 -2.83
N ARG A 181 -18.41 13.02 -2.57
CA ARG A 181 -17.34 12.04 -2.39
C ARG A 181 -16.97 11.34 -3.71
N VAL A 182 -16.66 12.13 -4.75
CA VAL A 182 -16.25 11.59 -6.04
C VAL A 182 -14.81 11.05 -5.92
N LYS A 183 -14.57 9.84 -6.45
CA LYS A 183 -13.27 9.15 -6.44
C LYS A 183 -12.66 8.93 -5.05
N ARG A 184 -13.46 8.92 -3.99
CA ARG A 184 -13.04 8.61 -2.60
C ARG A 184 -11.73 9.35 -2.21
N LYS A 185 -10.76 8.67 -1.58
CA LYS A 185 -9.49 9.24 -1.08
C LYS A 185 -8.72 9.99 -2.18
N SER A 186 -8.51 9.38 -3.34
CA SER A 186 -7.79 10.02 -4.45
C SER A 186 -8.47 11.30 -4.96
N GLY A 187 -9.80 11.29 -5.07
CA GLY A 187 -10.54 12.50 -5.45
C GLY A 187 -10.57 13.56 -4.37
N ASN A 188 -10.41 13.21 -3.10
CA ASN A 188 -10.29 14.16 -1.99
C ASN A 188 -8.95 14.89 -2.04
N ILE A 189 -7.88 14.16 -2.32
CA ILE A 189 -6.53 14.73 -2.52
C ILE A 189 -6.49 15.58 -3.80
N ASP A 190 -7.05 15.10 -4.91
CA ASP A 190 -7.13 15.86 -6.17
C ASP A 190 -7.87 17.21 -5.99
N ASP A 191 -8.96 17.23 -5.24
CA ASP A 191 -9.68 18.47 -4.92
C ASP A 191 -8.84 19.42 -4.05
N PHE A 192 -8.05 18.89 -3.11
CA PHE A 192 -7.07 19.67 -2.35
C PHE A 192 -6.00 20.27 -3.27
N CYS A 193 -5.38 19.47 -4.12
CA CYS A 193 -4.33 19.91 -5.02
C CYS A 193 -4.80 21.03 -5.95
N ARG A 194 -6.02 20.93 -6.47
CA ARG A 194 -6.61 21.97 -7.33
C ARG A 194 -6.89 23.28 -6.61
N ARG A 195 -7.22 23.25 -5.33
CA ARG A 195 -7.58 24.45 -4.57
C ARG A 195 -6.40 25.14 -3.90
N TRP A 196 -5.53 24.36 -3.31
CA TRP A 196 -4.45 24.86 -2.45
C TRP A 196 -3.07 24.35 -2.81
N GLY A 197 -2.96 23.32 -3.68
CA GLY A 197 -1.69 22.69 -4.02
C GLY A 197 -0.63 23.65 -4.53
N SER A 198 -1.01 24.72 -5.22
CA SER A 198 -0.08 25.74 -5.71
C SER A 198 0.63 26.57 -4.60
N GLN A 199 0.15 26.47 -3.37
CA GLN A 199 0.73 27.19 -2.21
C GLN A 199 1.85 26.38 -1.53
N TYR A 200 2.06 25.11 -1.95
CA TYR A 200 2.97 24.19 -1.32
C TYR A 200 3.99 23.64 -2.32
N SER A 201 5.24 23.57 -1.89
CA SER A 201 6.31 22.91 -2.68
C SER A 201 6.25 21.41 -2.55
N TYR A 202 5.82 20.91 -1.38
CA TYR A 202 5.75 19.49 -1.07
C TYR A 202 4.41 19.11 -0.42
N MET A 203 4.05 17.85 -0.54
CA MET A 203 2.85 17.27 0.06
C MET A 203 3.17 15.89 0.64
N VAL A 204 2.85 15.67 1.90
CA VAL A 204 2.91 14.36 2.56
C VAL A 204 1.49 13.89 2.85
N VAL A 205 1.12 12.73 2.35
CA VAL A 205 -0.20 12.13 2.57
C VAL A 205 -0.10 11.10 3.67
N LEU A 206 -0.79 11.35 4.78
CA LEU A 206 -0.88 10.44 5.92
C LEU A 206 -2.17 9.61 5.82
N ASP A 207 -2.10 8.34 6.23
CA ASP A 207 -3.31 7.56 6.50
C ASP A 207 -3.88 7.94 7.87
N ALA A 208 -5.17 7.69 8.08
CA ALA A 208 -5.89 8.07 9.30
C ALA A 208 -5.32 7.44 10.58
N ASP A 209 -4.55 6.36 10.45
CA ASP A 209 -3.87 5.64 11.52
C ASP A 209 -2.34 5.82 11.52
N SER A 210 -1.82 6.66 10.64
CA SER A 210 -0.39 6.92 10.52
C SER A 210 0.06 8.03 11.47
N VAL A 211 1.19 7.78 12.15
CA VAL A 211 1.89 8.77 12.97
C VAL A 211 3.31 8.87 12.47
N MET A 212 3.77 10.10 12.20
CA MET A 212 5.15 10.37 11.77
C MET A 212 5.83 11.31 12.75
N THR A 213 7.13 11.09 12.98
CA THR A 213 7.94 12.02 13.78
C THR A 213 8.29 13.27 13.00
N GLY A 214 8.47 14.37 13.71
CA GLY A 214 8.88 15.66 13.12
C GLY A 214 10.22 15.54 12.38
N ASP A 215 11.18 14.80 12.93
CA ASP A 215 12.47 14.57 12.28
C ASP A 215 12.32 13.82 10.96
N CYS A 216 11.45 12.80 10.92
CA CYS A 216 11.16 12.10 9.69
C CYS A 216 10.53 13.02 8.64
N LEU A 217 9.60 13.88 9.04
CA LEU A 217 8.96 14.85 8.15
C LEU A 217 9.94 15.91 7.65
N CYS A 218 10.82 16.41 8.51
CA CYS A 218 11.88 17.34 8.10
C CYS A 218 12.87 16.69 7.13
N GLY A 219 13.20 15.41 7.33
CA GLY A 219 14.10 14.67 6.45
C GLY A 219 13.51 14.29 5.09
N LEU A 220 12.20 14.40 4.90
CA LEU A 220 11.52 14.14 3.62
C LEU A 220 11.43 15.37 2.71
N VAL A 221 11.65 16.56 3.23
CA VAL A 221 11.48 17.85 2.55
C VAL A 221 12.74 18.69 2.59
#